data_d122c2e58c5b9ea764dad761300d913c
#
_entry.id   d122c2e58c5b9ea764dad761300d913c
#
_cell.length_a   1.000
_cell.length_b   1.000
_cell.length_c   1.000
_cell.angle_alpha   90.00
_cell.angle_beta   90.00
_cell.angle_gamma   90.00
#
_symmetry.space_group_name_H-M   'P 1'
#
loop_
_entity.id
_entity.type
_entity.pdbx_description
1 polymer ?
#
loop_
_entity_poly.entity_id
_entity_poly.type
_entity_poly.pdbx_seq_one_letter_code
_entity_poly.pdbx_strand_id
1 'polypeptide(L)'
;MVKPFVSDTRSPMVYAARRVKEQYPDADVVFIGPCLAKRYEAEMYVPEVDYVMSFEELGAFMVAYDIDVEKCEELPLNPEVTKYARGYAQAGGVRDAIVQAVGNGYTTLSIEGLDKKNQTLLKMMPKKPEAQFVEVMACDGGCVNGPCSLAPLTLAKRQIKKALDK
;
A
#
# COMPACT_ATOMS: atom_id res chain seq x y z
N MET A 1 -3.60 -25.15 2.79
CA MET A 1 -3.77 -23.97 3.65
C MET A 1 -2.54 -23.08 3.46
N VAL A 2 -2.70 -21.79 3.15
CA VAL A 2 -1.58 -20.86 2.84
C VAL A 2 -1.00 -20.18 4.08
N LYS A 3 -1.75 -20.11 5.18
CA LYS A 3 -1.43 -19.35 6.39
C LYS A 3 0.00 -19.55 6.93
N PRO A 4 0.61 -20.75 6.94
CA PRO A 4 2.00 -20.92 7.40
C PRO A 4 3.07 -20.26 6.52
N PHE A 5 2.71 -19.81 5.32
CA PHE A 5 3.61 -19.18 4.36
C PHE A 5 3.42 -17.66 4.27
N VAL A 6 2.49 -17.12 5.03
CA VAL A 6 2.27 -15.68 5.11
C VAL A 6 3.31 -15.09 6.06
N SER A 7 3.99 -14.03 5.61
CA SER A 7 4.95 -13.30 6.44
C SER A 7 4.28 -12.70 7.68
N ASP A 8 4.97 -12.73 8.81
CA ASP A 8 4.54 -12.04 10.04
C ASP A 8 4.85 -10.54 10.01
N THR A 9 5.49 -10.05 8.94
CA THR A 9 5.79 -8.63 8.75
C THR A 9 4.51 -7.81 8.68
N ARG A 10 4.45 -6.76 9.47
CA ARG A 10 3.32 -5.83 9.48
C ARG A 10 3.29 -4.96 8.23
N SER A 11 2.14 -4.33 7.96
CA SER A 11 2.04 -3.43 6.82
C SER A 11 2.88 -2.16 7.00
N PRO A 12 3.25 -1.47 5.92
CA PRO A 12 3.95 -0.18 5.98
C PRO A 12 3.22 0.86 6.84
N MET A 13 1.87 0.80 6.91
CA MET A 13 1.07 1.67 7.77
C MET A 13 1.51 1.58 9.23
N VAL A 14 1.65 0.35 9.77
CA VAL A 14 2.02 0.15 11.17
C VAL A 14 3.44 0.67 11.44
N TYR A 15 4.40 0.37 10.57
CA TYR A 15 5.77 0.83 10.74
C TYR A 15 5.89 2.35 10.64
N ALA A 16 5.18 2.98 9.71
CA ALA A 16 5.16 4.44 9.59
C ALA A 16 4.53 5.08 10.82
N ALA A 17 3.41 4.54 11.32
CA ALA A 17 2.76 5.03 12.53
C ALA A 17 3.67 4.95 13.76
N ARG A 18 4.35 3.82 13.97
CA ARG A 18 5.34 3.66 15.05
C ARG A 18 6.43 4.72 14.97
N ARG A 19 7.00 4.93 13.80
CA ARG A 19 8.04 5.93 13.61
C ARG A 19 7.54 7.36 13.90
N VAL A 20 6.29 7.67 13.54
CA VAL A 20 5.69 8.97 13.90
C VAL A 20 5.50 9.08 15.40
N LYS A 21 4.96 8.08 16.08
CA LYS A 21 4.78 8.08 17.55
C LYS A 21 6.12 8.14 18.30
N GLU A 22 7.20 7.56 17.77
CA GLU A 22 8.55 7.69 18.34
C GLU A 22 9.05 9.14 18.29
N GLN A 23 8.75 9.87 17.22
CA GLN A 23 9.18 11.28 17.06
C GLN A 23 8.23 12.27 17.72
N TYR A 24 6.94 11.94 17.74
CA TYR A 24 5.85 12.78 18.23
C TYR A 24 4.89 11.94 19.07
N PRO A 25 5.24 11.63 20.34
CA PRO A 25 4.45 10.69 21.16
C PRO A 25 2.98 11.09 21.37
N ASP A 26 2.72 12.37 21.42
CA ASP A 26 1.37 12.92 21.67
C ASP A 26 0.57 13.21 20.38
N ALA A 27 1.14 12.96 19.21
CA ALA A 27 0.46 13.19 17.93
C ALA A 27 -0.56 12.10 17.61
N ASP A 28 -1.75 12.48 17.13
CA ASP A 28 -2.66 11.55 16.49
C ASP A 28 -2.17 11.16 15.10
N VAL A 29 -2.16 9.86 14.81
CA VAL A 29 -1.76 9.30 13.51
C VAL A 29 -2.98 8.96 12.70
N VAL A 30 -3.17 9.63 11.59
CA VAL A 30 -4.24 9.39 10.63
C VAL A 30 -3.67 8.72 9.38
N PHE A 31 -4.06 7.47 9.10
CA PHE A 31 -3.74 6.83 7.83
C PHE A 31 -4.79 7.21 6.78
N ILE A 32 -4.34 7.75 5.65
CA ILE A 32 -5.20 8.11 4.52
C ILE A 32 -4.89 7.20 3.34
N GLY A 33 -5.92 6.53 2.80
CA GLY A 33 -5.70 5.61 1.68
C GLY A 33 -6.98 4.99 1.11
N PRO A 34 -6.87 4.28 -0.03
CA PRO A 34 -8.03 3.74 -0.74
C PRO A 34 -8.51 2.38 -0.20
N CYS A 35 -8.03 1.93 0.95
CA CYS A 35 -8.18 0.55 1.41
C CYS A 35 -9.06 0.42 2.65
N LEU A 36 -10.24 -0.21 2.54
CA LEU A 36 -11.12 -0.48 3.68
C LEU A 36 -10.53 -1.48 4.69
N ALA A 37 -9.71 -2.45 4.22
CA ALA A 37 -9.06 -3.41 5.11
C ALA A 37 -8.10 -2.75 6.11
N LYS A 38 -7.62 -1.55 5.83
CA LYS A 38 -6.76 -0.77 6.73
C LYS A 38 -7.49 -0.30 7.99
N ARG A 39 -8.81 -0.14 7.96
CA ARG A 39 -9.61 0.14 9.18
C ARG A 39 -9.53 -1.02 10.16
N TYR A 40 -9.78 -2.24 9.66
CA TYR A 40 -9.68 -3.44 10.48
C TYR A 40 -8.26 -3.65 11.02
N GLU A 41 -7.25 -3.41 10.19
CA GLU A 41 -5.85 -3.51 10.61
C GLU A 41 -5.51 -2.49 11.71
N ALA A 42 -5.99 -1.24 11.60
CA ALA A 42 -5.78 -0.21 12.62
C ALA A 42 -6.43 -0.59 13.95
N GLU A 43 -7.64 -1.15 13.94
CA GLU A 43 -8.31 -1.64 15.16
C GLU A 43 -7.48 -2.70 15.89
N MET A 44 -6.71 -3.52 15.15
CA MET A 44 -5.85 -4.57 15.73
C MET A 44 -4.53 -4.02 16.29
N TYR A 45 -4.11 -2.83 15.91
CA TYR A 45 -2.78 -2.26 16.22
C TYR A 45 -2.84 -0.87 16.85
N VAL A 46 -3.92 -0.58 17.56
CA VAL A 46 -4.01 0.58 18.46
C VAL A 46 -2.98 0.37 19.59
N PRO A 47 -2.12 1.34 19.92
CA PRO A 47 -2.25 2.78 19.66
C PRO A 47 -1.41 3.32 18.48
N GLU A 48 -0.85 2.50 17.61
CA GLU A 48 0.05 3.00 16.56
C GLU A 48 -0.68 3.80 15.48
N VAL A 49 -1.96 3.48 15.20
CA VAL A 49 -2.80 4.20 14.23
C VAL A 49 -4.09 4.62 14.90
N ASP A 50 -4.29 5.90 15.09
CA ASP A 50 -5.47 6.42 15.81
C ASP A 50 -6.71 6.44 14.90
N TYR A 51 -6.54 6.83 13.62
CA TYR A 51 -7.65 6.96 12.66
C TYR A 51 -7.26 6.44 11.28
N VAL A 52 -8.27 5.96 10.54
CA VAL A 52 -8.16 5.63 9.11
C VAL A 52 -9.21 6.38 8.32
N MET A 53 -8.76 7.15 7.34
CA MET A 53 -9.59 7.91 6.42
C MET A 53 -9.42 7.39 4.99
N SER A 54 -10.52 7.17 4.30
CA SER A 54 -10.50 6.82 2.87
C SER A 54 -10.25 8.07 2.01
N PHE A 55 -9.87 7.88 0.74
CA PHE A 55 -9.78 9.01 -0.19
C PHE A 55 -11.13 9.67 -0.45
N GLU A 56 -12.23 8.91 -0.41
CA GLU A 56 -13.59 9.47 -0.53
C GLU A 56 -13.91 10.38 0.66
N GLU A 57 -13.59 9.96 1.88
CA GLU A 57 -13.77 10.76 3.08
C GLU A 57 -12.88 11.99 3.10
N LEU A 58 -11.62 11.85 2.67
CA LEU A 58 -10.72 12.99 2.50
C LEU A 58 -11.26 13.99 1.48
N GLY A 59 -11.79 13.50 0.35
CA GLY A 59 -12.43 14.35 -0.66
C GLY A 59 -13.62 15.12 -0.10
N ALA A 60 -14.49 14.44 0.64
CA ALA A 60 -15.62 15.07 1.32
C ALA A 60 -15.18 16.13 2.36
N PHE A 61 -14.10 15.81 3.11
CA PHE A 61 -13.49 16.74 4.06
C PHE A 61 -12.96 18.01 3.34
N MET A 62 -12.23 17.84 2.24
CA MET A 62 -11.73 18.98 1.45
C MET A 62 -12.86 19.87 0.95
N VAL A 63 -13.94 19.27 0.43
CA VAL A 63 -15.13 20.03 0.00
C VAL A 63 -15.77 20.78 1.16
N ALA A 64 -15.91 20.14 2.33
CA ALA A 64 -16.53 20.76 3.51
C ALA A 64 -15.74 21.98 4.04
N TYR A 65 -14.42 21.99 3.82
CA TYR A 65 -13.52 23.09 4.23
C TYR A 65 -13.14 24.03 3.08
N ASP A 66 -13.80 23.91 1.92
CA ASP A 66 -13.54 24.71 0.72
C ASP A 66 -12.07 24.67 0.26
N ILE A 67 -11.43 23.49 0.39
CA ILE A 67 -10.05 23.26 -0.02
C ILE A 67 -10.03 22.84 -1.49
N ASP A 68 -9.51 23.72 -2.35
CA ASP A 68 -9.25 23.45 -3.76
C ASP A 68 -7.80 22.96 -3.93
N VAL A 69 -7.62 21.67 -4.16
CA VAL A 69 -6.28 21.02 -4.27
C VAL A 69 -5.46 21.61 -5.42
N GLU A 70 -6.12 22.06 -6.51
CA GLU A 70 -5.42 22.66 -7.68
C GLU A 70 -4.81 24.03 -7.36
N LYS A 71 -5.29 24.68 -6.31
CA LYS A 71 -4.78 25.98 -5.82
C LYS A 71 -3.81 25.87 -4.66
N CYS A 72 -3.61 24.66 -4.12
CA CYS A 72 -2.63 24.45 -3.05
C CYS A 72 -1.21 24.60 -3.56
N GLU A 73 -0.31 25.06 -2.71
CA GLU A 73 1.12 25.12 -3.00
C GLU A 73 1.69 23.71 -3.15
N GLU A 74 2.44 23.48 -4.22
CA GLU A 74 3.15 22.21 -4.43
C GLU A 74 4.37 22.13 -3.52
N LEU A 75 4.44 21.07 -2.70
CA LEU A 75 5.64 20.75 -1.92
C LEU A 75 6.44 19.66 -2.61
N PRO A 76 7.78 19.73 -2.56
CA PRO A 76 8.63 18.69 -3.13
C PRO A 76 8.43 17.37 -2.37
N LEU A 77 8.48 16.25 -3.08
CA LEU A 77 8.51 14.94 -2.46
C LEU A 77 9.77 14.78 -1.60
N ASN A 78 9.62 14.16 -0.41
CA ASN A 78 10.78 13.91 0.44
C ASN A 78 11.85 13.10 -0.33
N PRO A 79 13.07 13.63 -0.53
CA PRO A 79 14.13 12.97 -1.30
C PRO A 79 14.66 11.70 -0.62
N GLU A 80 14.46 11.52 0.66
CA GLU A 80 14.86 10.31 1.40
C GLU A 80 13.98 9.10 1.06
N VAL A 81 12.77 9.33 0.54
CA VAL A 81 11.86 8.27 0.14
C VAL A 81 12.24 7.73 -1.23
N THR A 82 12.73 6.50 -1.27
CA THR A 82 13.15 5.86 -2.52
C THR A 82 11.99 5.66 -3.50
N LYS A 83 12.31 5.57 -4.79
CA LYS A 83 11.31 5.23 -5.82
C LYS A 83 10.60 3.90 -5.54
N TYR A 84 11.30 2.94 -4.94
CA TYR A 84 10.72 1.64 -4.57
C TYR A 84 9.67 1.79 -3.47
N ALA A 85 9.92 2.61 -2.45
CA ALA A 85 8.92 2.90 -1.42
C ALA A 85 7.69 3.63 -1.99
N ARG A 86 7.90 4.58 -2.90
CA ARG A 86 6.80 5.27 -3.61
C ARG A 86 5.98 4.32 -4.49
N GLY A 87 6.59 3.26 -5.00
CA GLY A 87 5.97 2.24 -5.83
C GLY A 87 5.08 1.23 -5.10
N TYR A 88 5.11 1.19 -3.76
CA TYR A 88 4.39 0.18 -2.95
C TYR A 88 2.89 0.05 -3.25
N ALA A 89 2.25 1.13 -3.68
CA ALA A 89 0.82 1.15 -3.96
C ALA A 89 0.44 0.43 -5.27
N GLN A 90 1.38 0.10 -6.13
CA GLN A 90 1.16 -0.65 -7.36
C GLN A 90 1.43 -2.13 -7.16
N ALA A 91 0.74 -2.98 -7.92
CA ALA A 91 1.09 -4.41 -7.99
C ALA A 91 2.53 -4.58 -8.50
N GLY A 92 3.29 -5.43 -7.84
CA GLY A 92 4.73 -5.59 -8.06
C GLY A 92 5.62 -4.65 -7.25
N GLY A 93 5.08 -3.58 -6.66
CA GLY A 93 5.88 -2.56 -5.99
C GLY A 93 6.57 -3.05 -4.70
N VAL A 94 5.89 -3.86 -3.91
CA VAL A 94 6.50 -4.47 -2.70
C VAL A 94 7.56 -5.49 -3.09
N ARG A 95 7.27 -6.33 -4.11
CA ARG A 95 8.24 -7.27 -4.67
C ARG A 95 9.51 -6.54 -5.13
N ASP A 96 9.38 -5.47 -5.88
CA ASP A 96 10.52 -4.73 -6.43
C ASP A 96 11.34 -4.08 -5.32
N ALA A 97 10.69 -3.56 -4.27
CA ALA A 97 11.37 -3.02 -3.10
C ALA A 97 12.14 -4.10 -2.32
N ILE A 98 11.58 -5.30 -2.17
CA ILE A 98 12.27 -6.42 -1.52
C ILE A 98 13.46 -6.87 -2.37
N VAL A 99 13.29 -7.05 -3.67
CA VAL A 99 14.40 -7.41 -4.58
C VAL A 99 15.52 -6.38 -4.52
N GLN A 100 15.18 -5.10 -4.46
CA GLN A 100 16.18 -4.04 -4.28
C GLN A 100 16.94 -4.16 -2.96
N ALA A 101 16.25 -4.54 -1.88
CA ALA A 101 16.85 -4.61 -0.54
C ALA A 101 17.71 -5.86 -0.35
N VAL A 102 17.30 -7.03 -0.89
CA VAL A 102 17.96 -8.32 -0.65
C VAL A 102 18.77 -8.84 -1.85
N GLY A 103 18.65 -8.20 -3.01
CA GLY A 103 19.32 -8.60 -4.26
C GLY A 103 18.52 -9.58 -5.12
N ASN A 104 19.05 -9.88 -6.33
CA ASN A 104 18.36 -10.65 -7.37
C ASN A 104 18.48 -12.18 -7.22
N GLY A 105 18.95 -12.68 -6.08
CA GLY A 105 19.18 -14.11 -5.83
C GLY A 105 17.93 -14.96 -5.63
N TYR A 106 16.74 -14.38 -5.68
CA TYR A 106 15.47 -15.03 -5.36
C TYR A 106 14.49 -14.99 -6.53
N THR A 107 13.78 -16.11 -6.72
CA THR A 107 12.64 -16.15 -7.65
C THR A 107 11.45 -15.46 -7.00
N THR A 108 10.81 -14.55 -7.74
CA THR A 108 9.69 -13.76 -7.24
C THR A 108 8.48 -13.83 -8.15
N LEU A 109 7.29 -13.72 -7.57
CA LEU A 109 6.02 -13.67 -8.28
C LEU A 109 5.15 -12.57 -7.67
N SER A 110 4.39 -11.86 -8.51
CA SER A 110 3.36 -10.93 -8.07
C SER A 110 2.00 -11.41 -8.56
N ILE A 111 1.03 -11.47 -7.64
CA ILE A 111 -0.36 -11.86 -7.89
C ILE A 111 -1.22 -10.66 -7.55
N GLU A 112 -1.99 -10.18 -8.52
CA GLU A 112 -2.91 -9.07 -8.37
C GLU A 112 -4.37 -9.51 -8.62
N GLY A 113 -5.28 -9.05 -7.77
CA GLY A 113 -6.66 -9.50 -7.76
C GLY A 113 -6.83 -10.89 -7.13
N LEU A 114 -7.86 -11.07 -6.30
CA LEU A 114 -8.19 -12.35 -5.66
C LEU A 114 -9.38 -13.01 -6.36
N ASP A 115 -9.33 -13.15 -7.69
CA ASP A 115 -10.30 -13.90 -8.46
C ASP A 115 -10.19 -15.42 -8.20
N LYS A 116 -11.09 -16.22 -8.77
CA LYS A 116 -11.12 -17.69 -8.58
C LYS A 116 -9.83 -18.36 -9.06
N LYS A 117 -9.20 -17.85 -10.12
CA LYS A 117 -7.95 -18.37 -10.69
C LYS A 117 -6.80 -18.15 -9.70
N ASN A 118 -6.62 -16.92 -9.25
CA ASN A 118 -5.56 -16.54 -8.32
C ASN A 118 -5.74 -17.20 -6.95
N GLN A 119 -6.98 -17.32 -6.45
CA GLN A 119 -7.26 -18.08 -5.23
C GLN A 119 -6.88 -19.57 -5.38
N THR A 120 -7.13 -20.18 -6.55
CA THR A 120 -6.74 -21.57 -6.82
C THR A 120 -5.23 -21.70 -6.85
N LEU A 121 -4.53 -20.80 -7.55
CA LEU A 121 -3.08 -20.75 -7.61
C LEU A 121 -2.48 -20.67 -6.19
N LEU A 122 -2.94 -19.73 -5.38
CA LEU A 122 -2.50 -19.59 -3.98
C LEU A 122 -2.70 -20.85 -3.14
N LYS A 123 -3.81 -21.57 -3.32
CA LYS A 123 -4.07 -22.84 -2.62
C LYS A 123 -3.11 -23.96 -3.04
N MET A 124 -2.60 -23.92 -4.27
CA MET A 124 -1.67 -24.92 -4.81
C MET A 124 -0.20 -24.63 -4.46
N MET A 125 0.18 -23.36 -4.29
CA MET A 125 1.55 -22.94 -4.04
C MET A 125 2.26 -23.65 -2.87
N PRO A 126 1.62 -23.92 -1.71
CA PRO A 126 2.26 -24.67 -0.62
C PRO A 126 2.75 -26.07 -1.02
N LYS A 127 2.11 -26.66 -2.03
CA LYS A 127 2.48 -28.01 -2.54
C LYS A 127 3.47 -27.96 -3.70
N LYS A 128 3.39 -26.90 -4.50
CA LYS A 128 4.23 -26.67 -5.67
C LYS A 128 4.57 -25.19 -5.75
N PRO A 129 5.59 -24.72 -5.01
CA PRO A 129 5.98 -23.32 -5.02
C PRO A 129 6.54 -22.92 -6.39
N GLU A 130 6.01 -21.84 -6.94
CA GLU A 130 6.48 -21.26 -8.20
C GLU A 130 7.55 -20.19 -7.98
N ALA A 131 7.64 -19.65 -6.78
CA ALA A 131 8.60 -18.62 -6.39
C ALA A 131 8.93 -18.70 -4.90
N GLN A 132 10.10 -18.19 -4.53
CA GLN A 132 10.56 -18.11 -3.14
C GLN A 132 9.91 -16.93 -2.39
N PHE A 133 9.60 -15.86 -3.11
CA PHE A 133 8.83 -14.73 -2.60
C PHE A 133 7.62 -14.47 -3.49
N VAL A 134 6.45 -14.36 -2.87
CA VAL A 134 5.19 -14.07 -3.57
C VAL A 134 4.54 -12.85 -2.95
N GLU A 135 4.45 -11.78 -3.73
CA GLU A 135 3.60 -10.64 -3.42
C GLU A 135 2.15 -10.95 -3.79
N VAL A 136 1.22 -10.67 -2.91
CA VAL A 136 -0.22 -10.84 -3.17
C VAL A 136 -0.95 -9.53 -2.88
N MET A 137 -1.51 -8.93 -3.92
CA MET A 137 -2.38 -7.75 -3.81
C MET A 137 -3.84 -8.17 -4.00
N ALA A 138 -4.71 -7.84 -3.04
CA ALA A 138 -6.13 -8.18 -3.13
C ALA A 138 -6.85 -7.46 -4.28
N CYS A 139 -6.44 -6.23 -4.58
CA CYS A 139 -6.97 -5.42 -5.66
C CYS A 139 -6.19 -5.64 -6.96
N ASP A 140 -6.89 -5.70 -8.09
CA ASP A 140 -6.28 -5.70 -9.42
C ASP A 140 -5.57 -4.37 -9.66
N GLY A 141 -4.30 -4.40 -10.08
CA GLY A 141 -3.45 -3.21 -10.21
C GLY A 141 -2.80 -2.73 -8.91
N GLY A 142 -3.12 -3.36 -7.76
CA GLY A 142 -2.62 -2.97 -6.44
C GLY A 142 -3.51 -1.97 -5.71
N CYS A 143 -2.99 -1.35 -4.66
CA CYS A 143 -3.74 -0.41 -3.81
C CYS A 143 -4.24 0.83 -4.57
N VAL A 144 -3.59 1.22 -5.65
CA VAL A 144 -4.04 2.34 -6.52
C VAL A 144 -5.44 2.14 -7.11
N ASN A 145 -5.93 0.91 -7.13
CA ASN A 145 -7.27 0.52 -7.56
C ASN A 145 -8.10 -0.03 -6.39
N GLY A 146 -7.80 0.42 -5.18
CA GLY A 146 -8.57 0.06 -3.99
C GLY A 146 -10.02 0.56 -4.04
N PRO A 147 -10.91 0.00 -3.20
CA PRO A 147 -12.36 0.26 -3.27
C PRO A 147 -12.75 1.73 -3.08
N CYS A 148 -11.91 2.53 -2.42
CA CYS A 148 -12.13 3.96 -2.20
C CYS A 148 -11.20 4.85 -3.01
N SER A 149 -10.70 4.37 -4.16
CA SER A 149 -9.92 5.18 -5.11
C SER A 149 -10.82 6.13 -5.89
N LEU A 150 -10.40 7.40 -5.99
CA LEU A 150 -11.16 8.45 -6.71
C LEU A 150 -10.80 8.53 -8.21
N ALA A 151 -9.68 7.95 -8.62
CA ALA A 151 -9.20 8.01 -9.99
C ALA A 151 -9.29 6.64 -10.69
N PRO A 152 -9.58 6.61 -12.01
CA PRO A 152 -9.48 5.38 -12.79
C PRO A 152 -8.05 4.81 -12.75
N LEU A 153 -7.93 3.47 -12.72
CA LEU A 153 -6.65 2.75 -12.60
C LEU A 153 -5.59 3.23 -13.61
N THR A 154 -5.99 3.45 -14.87
CA THR A 154 -5.09 3.90 -15.92
C THR A 154 -4.48 5.28 -15.64
N LEU A 155 -5.29 6.19 -15.09
CA LEU A 155 -4.84 7.52 -14.70
C LEU A 155 -3.93 7.43 -13.48
N ALA A 156 -4.34 6.68 -12.45
CA ALA A 156 -3.56 6.49 -11.22
C ALA A 156 -2.18 5.89 -11.52
N LYS A 157 -2.08 4.81 -12.31
CA LYS A 157 -0.81 4.20 -12.75
C LYS A 157 0.08 5.22 -13.48
N ARG A 158 -0.50 6.04 -14.36
CA ARG A 158 0.26 7.07 -15.09
C ARG A 158 0.83 8.16 -14.16
N GLN A 159 0.05 8.61 -13.19
CA GLN A 159 0.50 9.64 -12.24
C GLN A 159 1.58 9.12 -11.29
N ILE A 160 1.41 7.89 -10.78
CA ILE A 160 2.45 7.28 -9.96
C ILE A 160 3.75 7.10 -10.75
N LYS A 161 3.68 6.61 -12.00
CA LYS A 161 4.88 6.49 -12.84
C LYS A 161 5.62 7.82 -12.96
N LYS A 162 4.91 8.92 -13.21
CA LYS A 162 5.52 10.27 -13.23
C LYS A 162 6.19 10.65 -11.90
N ALA A 163 5.62 10.21 -10.76
CA ALA A 163 6.20 10.48 -9.44
C ALA A 163 7.41 9.59 -9.13
N LEU A 164 7.52 8.40 -9.76
CA LEU A 164 8.68 7.52 -9.62
C LEU A 164 9.88 7.99 -10.46
N ASP A 165 9.61 8.70 -11.56
CA ASP A 165 10.65 9.22 -12.47
C ASP A 165 11.23 10.57 -11.99
N LYS A 166 10.67 11.18 -10.95
CA LYS A 166 11.15 12.39 -10.27
C LYS A 166 12.11 12.02 -9.13
#